data_87f8fe601758fbb0a2ce6c2646932d19
#
_entry.id   87f8fe601758fbb0a2ce6c2646932d19
#
_cell.length_a   1.000
_cell.length_b   1.000
_cell.length_c   1.000
_cell.angle_alpha   90.00
_cell.angle_beta   90.00
_cell.angle_gamma   90.00
#
_symmetry.space_group_name_H-M   'P 1'
#
loop_
_entity.id
_entity.type
_entity.pdbx_description
1 polymer ?
#
loop_
_entity_poly.entity_id
_entity_poly.type
_entity_poly.pdbx_seq_one_letter_code
_entity_poly.pdbx_strand_id
1 'polypeptide(L)'
;DDLNDNGKEKSGTDATGTLVAGGCYSGAGIGGGDGGTCKNIRIEGDAHVTAYAYDSGAIGSGYEPSGDSDITITDHATVEAASVEGSGIGQGINASGKATITISGHASVHAETFDYRAAIGSGSSSATVNIEDHADVTAVSTGIAIGTGYGHDSDEYQEGTSTVINITGGTVNAVTRGKESKPAIGTVKGNLDVTINSSTGKTTVNTYTTGSDPLS
;
A
#
# COMPACT_ATOMS: atom_id res chain seq x y z
N ASP A 1 27.08 0.02 -7.91
CA ASP A 1 27.43 -1.42 -7.94
C ASP A 1 27.98 -1.81 -6.59
N ASP A 2 27.19 -2.57 -5.84
CA ASP A 2 27.61 -3.10 -4.56
C ASP A 2 28.46 -4.35 -4.78
N LEU A 3 29.76 -4.20 -4.70
CA LEU A 3 30.71 -5.31 -4.71
C LEU A 3 31.03 -5.74 -3.28
N ASN A 4 31.14 -7.04 -3.06
CA ASN A 4 31.69 -7.55 -1.80
C ASN A 4 33.21 -7.26 -1.72
N ASP A 5 33.81 -7.48 -0.54
CA ASP A 5 35.25 -7.23 -0.29
C ASP A 5 36.21 -7.94 -1.24
N ASN A 6 35.71 -8.91 -2.01
CA ASN A 6 36.47 -9.65 -3.03
C ASN A 6 36.23 -9.17 -4.46
N GLY A 7 35.52 -8.04 -4.66
CA GLY A 7 35.22 -7.46 -5.96
C GLY A 7 34.22 -8.24 -6.82
N LYS A 8 33.44 -9.12 -6.21
CA LYS A 8 32.33 -9.82 -6.86
C LYS A 8 31.02 -9.08 -6.57
N GLU A 9 30.08 -9.13 -7.49
CA GLU A 9 28.72 -8.66 -7.23
C GLU A 9 28.16 -9.39 -6.01
N LYS A 10 27.55 -8.65 -5.11
CA LYS A 10 26.81 -9.23 -3.99
C LYS A 10 25.66 -10.06 -4.56
N SER A 11 25.39 -11.20 -3.93
CA SER A 11 24.16 -11.93 -4.23
C SER A 11 22.94 -11.05 -3.90
N GLY A 12 21.81 -11.31 -4.51
CA GLY A 12 20.60 -10.50 -4.28
C GLY A 12 20.19 -10.34 -2.82
N THR A 13 20.65 -11.23 -1.92
CA THR A 13 20.43 -11.17 -0.47
C THR A 13 21.39 -10.24 0.28
N ASP A 14 22.50 -9.84 -0.34
CA ASP A 14 23.55 -8.98 0.27
C ASP A 14 23.59 -7.58 -0.37
N ALA A 15 22.77 -7.33 -1.40
CA ALA A 15 22.70 -6.06 -2.07
C ALA A 15 21.81 -5.10 -1.30
N THR A 16 22.38 -3.98 -0.84
CA THR A 16 21.61 -2.88 -0.23
C THR A 16 21.46 -1.76 -1.23
N GLY A 17 20.24 -1.36 -1.53
CA GLY A 17 19.95 -0.24 -2.41
C GLY A 17 19.04 0.77 -1.75
N THR A 18 19.31 2.07 -1.94
CA THR A 18 18.43 3.13 -1.46
C THR A 18 17.84 3.89 -2.63
N LEU A 19 16.52 4.04 -2.67
CA LEU A 19 15.79 4.82 -3.64
C LEU A 19 14.89 5.83 -2.93
N VAL A 20 14.99 7.10 -3.32
CA VAL A 20 14.01 8.12 -2.95
C VAL A 20 13.35 8.61 -4.22
N ALA A 21 12.04 8.48 -4.32
CA ALA A 21 11.26 8.84 -5.49
C ALA A 21 10.08 9.72 -5.12
N GLY A 22 9.82 10.76 -5.92
CA GLY A 22 8.67 11.63 -5.74
C GLY A 22 7.91 11.81 -7.05
N GLY A 23 6.60 11.57 -7.01
CA GLY A 23 5.68 11.95 -8.06
C GLY A 23 5.06 13.31 -7.75
N CYS A 24 4.66 14.05 -8.77
CA CYS A 24 3.94 15.30 -8.60
C CYS A 24 2.58 15.21 -9.29
N TYR A 25 1.56 15.80 -8.67
CA TYR A 25 0.17 15.74 -9.14
C TYR A 25 -0.25 14.32 -9.51
N SER A 26 -0.50 14.06 -10.79
CA SER A 26 -1.09 12.83 -11.32
C SER A 26 -0.13 11.66 -11.48
N GLY A 27 1.16 11.82 -11.13
CA GLY A 27 2.17 10.78 -11.28
C GLY A 27 2.53 10.11 -9.96
N ALA A 28 2.66 8.78 -9.98
CA ALA A 28 3.19 8.01 -8.87
C ALA A 28 4.66 8.36 -8.59
N GLY A 29 5.11 8.22 -7.35
CA GLY A 29 6.53 8.28 -7.01
C GLY A 29 7.30 7.14 -7.70
N ILE A 30 6.75 5.93 -7.63
CA ILE A 30 7.22 4.74 -8.35
C ILE A 30 5.99 4.11 -9.01
N GLY A 31 5.91 4.15 -10.34
CA GLY A 31 4.82 3.51 -11.06
C GLY A 31 4.25 4.29 -12.23
N GLY A 32 2.93 4.42 -12.29
CA GLY A 32 2.23 5.04 -13.41
C GLY A 32 2.20 6.57 -13.38
N GLY A 33 2.20 7.20 -14.55
CA GLY A 33 1.82 8.61 -14.72
C GLY A 33 0.30 8.78 -14.78
N ASP A 34 -0.18 9.94 -15.20
CA ASP A 34 -1.59 10.23 -15.40
C ASP A 34 -2.25 9.20 -16.33
N GLY A 35 -3.37 8.61 -15.92
CA GLY A 35 -4.01 7.47 -16.59
C GLY A 35 -3.21 6.15 -16.54
N GLY A 36 -1.98 6.20 -16.03
CA GLY A 36 -1.04 5.09 -16.07
C GLY A 36 -1.25 4.07 -14.93
N THR A 37 -1.15 2.80 -15.29
CA THR A 37 -1.15 1.68 -14.34
C THR A 37 0.27 1.24 -14.03
N CYS A 38 0.44 0.41 -13.00
CA CYS A 38 1.70 -0.25 -12.72
C CYS A 38 1.49 -1.77 -12.74
N LYS A 39 2.34 -2.47 -13.47
CA LYS A 39 2.37 -3.93 -13.45
C LYS A 39 3.77 -4.38 -13.07
N ASN A 40 3.82 -5.39 -12.17
CA ASN A 40 5.06 -6.01 -11.75
C ASN A 40 6.06 -5.04 -11.08
N ILE A 41 5.58 -4.11 -10.25
CA ILE A 41 6.49 -3.43 -9.32
C ILE A 41 6.96 -4.46 -8.31
N ARG A 42 8.27 -4.61 -8.20
CA ARG A 42 8.89 -5.55 -7.27
C ARG A 42 9.99 -4.86 -6.48
N ILE A 43 9.87 -4.90 -5.16
CA ILE A 43 10.84 -4.36 -4.20
C ILE A 43 11.27 -5.53 -3.34
N GLU A 44 12.55 -5.89 -3.38
CA GLU A 44 13.06 -7.12 -2.78
C GLU A 44 14.50 -6.98 -2.29
N GLY A 45 15.03 -8.03 -1.67
CA GLY A 45 16.35 -8.03 -1.06
C GLY A 45 16.38 -7.10 0.17
N ASP A 46 17.50 -6.42 0.38
CA ASP A 46 17.68 -5.42 1.45
C ASP A 46 17.45 -3.98 0.93
N ALA A 47 16.53 -3.80 -0.03
CA ALA A 47 16.24 -2.50 -0.61
C ALA A 47 15.58 -1.56 0.41
N HIS A 48 16.04 -0.28 0.42
CA HIS A 48 15.41 0.80 1.17
C HIS A 48 14.74 1.76 0.20
N VAL A 49 13.43 1.87 0.24
CA VAL A 49 12.63 2.67 -0.68
C VAL A 49 11.80 3.70 0.07
N THR A 50 11.91 4.96 -0.32
CA THR A 50 11.04 6.04 0.13
C THR A 50 10.33 6.63 -1.08
N ALA A 51 9.01 6.65 -1.09
CA ALA A 51 8.21 7.15 -2.19
C ALA A 51 7.14 8.13 -1.73
N TYR A 52 6.94 9.19 -2.52
CA TYR A 52 5.93 10.22 -2.28
C TYR A 52 5.10 10.47 -3.51
N ALA A 53 3.81 10.79 -3.33
CA ALA A 53 2.94 11.26 -4.40
C ALA A 53 1.92 12.28 -3.86
N TYR A 54 1.19 12.93 -4.76
CA TYR A 54 0.09 13.82 -4.39
C TYR A 54 -1.26 13.13 -4.62
N ASP A 55 -1.75 13.01 -5.87
CA ASP A 55 -3.07 12.41 -6.20
C ASP A 55 -2.99 10.93 -6.58
N SER A 56 -1.82 10.36 -6.56
CA SER A 56 -1.50 9.04 -7.10
C SER A 56 -1.05 8.09 -6.01
N GLY A 57 -0.89 6.82 -6.33
CA GLY A 57 -0.17 5.92 -5.45
C GLY A 57 1.29 6.37 -5.27
N ALA A 58 1.80 6.48 -4.04
CA ALA A 58 3.22 6.77 -3.89
C ALA A 58 4.06 5.64 -4.50
N ILE A 59 3.66 4.39 -4.29
CA ILE A 59 4.09 3.21 -5.04
C ILE A 59 2.85 2.61 -5.67
N GLY A 60 2.72 2.75 -7.01
CA GLY A 60 1.53 2.23 -7.65
C GLY A 60 1.10 2.91 -8.94
N SER A 61 -0.19 3.06 -9.15
CA SER A 61 -0.73 3.72 -10.32
C SER A 61 -0.78 5.23 -10.17
N GLY A 62 -0.87 5.91 -11.30
CA GLY A 62 -1.14 7.34 -11.38
C GLY A 62 -2.58 7.72 -11.05
N TYR A 63 -2.95 8.94 -11.39
CA TYR A 63 -4.31 9.47 -11.30
C TYR A 63 -5.20 8.82 -12.38
N GLU A 64 -6.45 8.50 -12.05
CA GLU A 64 -7.46 7.91 -12.97
C GLU A 64 -6.97 6.69 -13.80
N PRO A 65 -6.29 5.71 -13.19
CA PRO A 65 -5.80 4.57 -13.94
C PRO A 65 -6.97 3.66 -14.37
N SER A 66 -6.95 3.22 -15.63
CA SER A 66 -8.00 2.35 -16.19
C SER A 66 -7.69 0.85 -16.16
N GLY A 67 -6.56 0.44 -15.61
CA GLY A 67 -6.13 -0.96 -15.58
C GLY A 67 -5.61 -1.40 -14.22
N ASP A 68 -5.28 -2.68 -14.16
CA ASP A 68 -4.83 -3.32 -12.93
C ASP A 68 -3.41 -2.89 -12.54
N SER A 69 -3.14 -2.92 -11.25
CA SER A 69 -1.85 -2.66 -10.64
C SER A 69 -1.41 -3.87 -9.82
N ASP A 70 -0.12 -4.23 -9.95
CA ASP A 70 0.47 -5.37 -9.25
C ASP A 70 1.79 -4.94 -8.59
N ILE A 71 1.87 -5.13 -7.27
CA ILE A 71 2.96 -4.66 -6.43
C ILE A 71 3.35 -5.79 -5.47
N THR A 72 4.63 -6.14 -5.46
CA THR A 72 5.21 -7.12 -4.52
C THR A 72 6.35 -6.47 -3.74
N ILE A 73 6.30 -6.59 -2.42
CA ILE A 73 7.34 -6.15 -1.49
C ILE A 73 7.71 -7.37 -0.64
N THR A 74 8.96 -7.78 -0.69
CA THR A 74 9.37 -9.05 -0.07
C THR A 74 10.80 -9.02 0.47
N ASP A 75 11.27 -10.16 0.97
CA ASP A 75 12.58 -10.39 1.58
C ASP A 75 12.79 -9.52 2.83
N HIS A 76 13.79 -8.64 2.86
CA HIS A 76 14.08 -7.72 3.96
C HIS A 76 13.90 -6.25 3.52
N ALA A 77 13.11 -6.02 2.48
CA ALA A 77 12.88 -4.69 1.97
C ALA A 77 12.26 -3.76 3.05
N THR A 78 12.77 -2.53 3.11
CA THR A 78 12.22 -1.48 3.96
C THR A 78 11.57 -0.42 3.07
N VAL A 79 10.29 -0.15 3.27
CA VAL A 79 9.50 0.74 2.42
C VAL A 79 8.78 1.79 3.26
N GLU A 80 8.97 3.05 2.88
CA GLU A 80 8.17 4.19 3.34
C GLU A 80 7.44 4.79 2.14
N ALA A 81 6.11 4.80 2.17
CA ALA A 81 5.28 5.27 1.07
C ALA A 81 4.19 6.20 1.58
N ALA A 82 4.20 7.46 1.13
CA ALA A 82 3.21 8.44 1.56
C ALA A 82 2.58 9.18 0.38
N SER A 83 1.26 9.30 0.38
CA SER A 83 0.52 10.10 -0.58
C SER A 83 -0.37 11.12 0.13
N VAL A 84 -0.56 12.29 -0.48
CA VAL A 84 -1.45 13.32 0.09
C VAL A 84 -2.90 12.91 -0.12
N GLU A 85 -3.31 12.61 -1.35
CA GLU A 85 -4.69 12.29 -1.71
C GLU A 85 -4.87 10.88 -2.32
N GLY A 86 -3.81 10.22 -2.80
CA GLY A 86 -3.84 8.84 -3.31
C GLY A 86 -3.54 7.81 -2.24
N SER A 87 -3.28 6.58 -2.64
CA SER A 87 -2.83 5.53 -1.74
C SER A 87 -1.33 5.62 -1.46
N GLY A 88 -0.87 5.30 -0.27
CA GLY A 88 0.56 5.10 -0.01
C GLY A 88 1.11 4.00 -0.91
N ILE A 89 0.49 2.82 -0.89
CA ILE A 89 0.81 1.70 -1.77
C ILE A 89 -0.47 1.21 -2.43
N GLY A 90 -0.55 1.30 -3.77
CA GLY A 90 -1.70 0.83 -4.53
C GLY A 90 -2.15 1.75 -5.64
N GLN A 91 -3.45 1.98 -5.74
CA GLN A 91 -3.99 2.80 -6.82
C GLN A 91 -4.20 4.25 -6.40
N GLY A 92 -4.02 5.15 -7.36
CA GLY A 92 -4.36 6.56 -7.26
C GLY A 92 -5.87 6.81 -7.22
N ILE A 93 -6.23 8.08 -7.30
CA ILE A 93 -7.61 8.54 -7.28
C ILE A 93 -8.36 8.06 -8.53
N ASN A 94 -9.67 7.80 -8.39
CA ASN A 94 -10.59 7.44 -9.47
C ASN A 94 -10.15 6.21 -10.31
N ALA A 95 -9.43 5.30 -9.68
CA ALA A 95 -9.02 4.06 -10.33
C ALA A 95 -10.23 3.21 -10.70
N SER A 96 -10.20 2.57 -11.87
CA SER A 96 -11.23 1.61 -12.31
C SER A 96 -10.73 0.17 -12.39
N GLY A 97 -9.43 -0.06 -12.32
CA GLY A 97 -8.82 -1.39 -12.29
C GLY A 97 -8.71 -1.97 -10.87
N LYS A 98 -8.06 -3.11 -10.74
CA LYS A 98 -7.83 -3.79 -9.47
C LYS A 98 -6.40 -3.58 -8.98
N ALA A 99 -6.23 -3.23 -7.70
CA ALA A 99 -4.93 -3.31 -7.04
C ALA A 99 -4.69 -4.74 -6.52
N THR A 100 -3.54 -5.32 -6.80
CA THR A 100 -3.05 -6.53 -6.14
C THR A 100 -1.73 -6.21 -5.46
N ILE A 101 -1.69 -6.35 -4.14
CA ILE A 101 -0.54 -5.98 -3.33
C ILE A 101 -0.17 -7.18 -2.46
N THR A 102 1.09 -7.61 -2.55
CA THR A 102 1.64 -8.68 -1.71
C THR A 102 2.83 -8.15 -0.93
N ILE A 103 2.77 -8.30 0.39
CA ILE A 103 3.85 -7.94 1.32
C ILE A 103 4.21 -9.21 2.09
N SER A 104 5.45 -9.68 1.97
CA SER A 104 5.86 -10.98 2.50
C SER A 104 7.31 -10.98 2.99
N GLY A 105 7.81 -12.16 3.37
CA GLY A 105 9.17 -12.32 3.88
C GLY A 105 9.35 -11.66 5.24
N HIS A 106 10.38 -10.84 5.37
CA HIS A 106 10.67 -10.00 6.54
C HIS A 106 10.59 -8.50 6.16
N ALA A 107 9.80 -8.17 5.15
CA ALA A 107 9.65 -6.80 4.70
C ALA A 107 9.08 -5.90 5.83
N SER A 108 9.63 -4.70 5.95
CA SER A 108 9.15 -3.65 6.85
C SER A 108 8.52 -2.53 6.03
N VAL A 109 7.22 -2.31 6.18
CA VAL A 109 6.45 -1.39 5.35
C VAL A 109 5.71 -0.37 6.21
N HIS A 110 5.95 0.90 5.95
CA HIS A 110 5.13 2.00 6.43
C HIS A 110 4.44 2.68 5.26
N ALA A 111 3.11 2.64 5.23
CA ALA A 111 2.30 3.28 4.20
C ALA A 111 1.34 4.28 4.83
N GLU A 112 1.28 5.51 4.28
CA GLU A 112 0.44 6.58 4.80
C GLU A 112 -0.32 7.28 3.68
N THR A 113 -1.56 7.67 3.97
CA THR A 113 -2.32 8.64 3.18
C THR A 113 -2.99 9.64 4.12
N PHE A 114 -3.01 10.90 3.70
CA PHE A 114 -3.60 11.99 4.48
C PHE A 114 -5.06 12.26 4.09
N ASP A 115 -5.61 11.45 3.21
CA ASP A 115 -7.00 11.55 2.76
C ASP A 115 -7.79 10.25 3.02
N TYR A 116 -9.05 10.21 2.58
CA TYR A 116 -10.02 9.13 2.83
C TYR A 116 -9.78 7.84 2.03
N ARG A 117 -8.66 7.75 1.28
CA ARG A 117 -8.25 6.54 0.53
C ARG A 117 -7.61 5.51 1.44
N ALA A 118 -7.35 4.36 0.88
CA ALA A 118 -6.60 3.34 1.60
C ALA A 118 -5.10 3.66 1.60
N ALA A 119 -4.44 3.55 2.75
CA ALA A 119 -2.98 3.65 2.78
C ALA A 119 -2.34 2.49 2.02
N ILE A 120 -2.89 1.27 2.14
CA ILE A 120 -2.53 0.10 1.34
C ILE A 120 -3.79 -0.44 0.68
N GLY A 121 -3.88 -0.35 -0.65
CA GLY A 121 -5.03 -0.83 -1.40
C GLY A 121 -5.48 0.07 -2.54
N SER A 122 -6.74 0.50 -2.53
CA SER A 122 -7.30 1.37 -3.57
C SER A 122 -8.14 2.50 -2.99
N GLY A 123 -8.20 3.61 -3.70
CA GLY A 123 -9.12 4.70 -3.38
C GLY A 123 -10.58 4.30 -3.60
N SER A 124 -10.95 3.86 -4.80
CA SER A 124 -12.35 3.68 -5.20
C SER A 124 -12.65 2.37 -5.92
N SER A 125 -11.66 1.55 -6.21
CA SER A 125 -11.79 0.33 -7.01
C SER A 125 -11.48 -0.93 -6.20
N SER A 126 -11.51 -2.09 -6.86
CA SER A 126 -11.22 -3.37 -6.20
C SER A 126 -9.77 -3.46 -5.71
N ALA A 127 -9.57 -4.11 -4.57
CA ALA A 127 -8.25 -4.37 -4.03
C ALA A 127 -8.12 -5.83 -3.55
N THR A 128 -6.94 -6.40 -3.74
CA THR A 128 -6.49 -7.61 -3.04
C THR A 128 -5.18 -7.28 -2.32
N VAL A 129 -5.18 -7.44 -1.02
CA VAL A 129 -4.00 -7.21 -0.17
C VAL A 129 -3.65 -8.51 0.53
N ASN A 130 -2.43 -9.00 0.30
CA ASN A 130 -1.88 -10.18 0.95
C ASN A 130 -0.72 -9.76 1.84
N ILE A 131 -0.77 -10.11 3.12
CA ILE A 131 0.31 -9.91 4.09
C ILE A 131 0.65 -11.26 4.68
N GLU A 132 1.90 -11.67 4.51
CA GLU A 132 2.32 -13.05 4.72
C GLU A 132 3.65 -13.12 5.50
N ASP A 133 4.00 -14.31 5.95
CA ASP A 133 5.26 -14.67 6.58
C ASP A 133 5.57 -13.88 7.86
N HIS A 134 6.61 -13.05 7.85
CA HIS A 134 7.07 -12.27 8.99
C HIS A 134 7.08 -10.77 8.69
N ALA A 135 6.30 -10.34 7.70
CA ALA A 135 6.22 -8.93 7.32
C ALA A 135 5.75 -8.06 8.51
N ASP A 136 6.36 -6.87 8.65
CA ASP A 136 5.94 -5.85 9.62
C ASP A 136 5.33 -4.67 8.85
N VAL A 137 4.03 -4.49 8.99
CA VAL A 137 3.26 -3.54 8.21
C VAL A 137 2.57 -2.53 9.12
N THR A 138 2.86 -1.25 8.89
CA THR A 138 2.12 -0.14 9.50
C THR A 138 1.43 0.65 8.39
N ALA A 139 0.11 0.70 8.42
CA ALA A 139 -0.72 1.43 7.48
C ALA A 139 -1.52 2.51 8.22
N VAL A 140 -1.44 3.76 7.75
CA VAL A 140 -2.04 4.92 8.40
C VAL A 140 -2.87 5.71 7.39
N SER A 141 -4.13 5.99 7.71
CA SER A 141 -5.03 6.75 6.85
C SER A 141 -6.01 7.58 7.67
N THR A 142 -6.55 8.65 7.10
CA THR A 142 -7.75 9.30 7.64
C THR A 142 -9.03 8.56 7.26
N GLY A 143 -8.96 7.67 6.27
CA GLY A 143 -10.03 6.76 5.84
C GLY A 143 -9.78 5.31 6.24
N ILE A 144 -9.48 4.47 5.29
CA ILE A 144 -9.20 3.04 5.46
C ILE A 144 -7.67 2.83 5.49
N ALA A 145 -7.12 2.20 6.51
CA ALA A 145 -5.69 1.93 6.51
C ALA A 145 -5.34 0.82 5.50
N ILE A 146 -6.08 -0.29 5.48
CA ILE A 146 -5.86 -1.39 4.53
C ILE A 146 -7.19 -1.79 3.87
N GLY A 147 -7.26 -1.71 2.54
CA GLY A 147 -8.43 -2.12 1.78
C GLY A 147 -8.87 -1.18 0.69
N THR A 148 -10.14 -0.75 0.68
CA THR A 148 -10.68 0.17 -0.31
C THR A 148 -11.38 1.36 0.35
N GLY A 149 -10.89 2.55 0.08
CA GLY A 149 -11.42 3.81 0.58
C GLY A 149 -12.48 4.46 -0.33
N TYR A 150 -12.46 5.78 -0.42
CA TYR A 150 -13.36 6.59 -1.27
C TYR A 150 -12.69 7.04 -2.59
N GLY A 151 -13.50 7.40 -3.57
CA GLY A 151 -13.11 8.17 -4.74
C GLY A 151 -12.86 9.66 -4.40
N HIS A 152 -12.70 10.50 -5.43
CA HIS A 152 -12.42 11.93 -5.26
C HIS A 152 -13.55 12.65 -4.50
N ASP A 153 -14.79 12.37 -4.86
CA ASP A 153 -15.94 12.80 -4.09
C ASP A 153 -16.41 11.66 -3.20
N SER A 154 -16.82 11.96 -1.98
CA SER A 154 -17.25 10.98 -0.97
C SER A 154 -18.38 10.04 -1.46
N ASP A 155 -19.01 10.36 -2.58
CA ASP A 155 -20.08 9.62 -3.22
C ASP A 155 -19.64 8.86 -4.48
N GLU A 156 -18.44 9.11 -5.03
CA GLU A 156 -17.91 8.38 -6.18
C GLU A 156 -17.36 7.04 -5.75
N TYR A 157 -18.12 6.03 -6.06
CA TYR A 157 -17.81 4.65 -5.77
C TYR A 157 -18.09 3.79 -7.00
N GLN A 158 -17.12 2.96 -7.38
CA GLN A 158 -17.31 2.02 -8.48
C GLN A 158 -18.25 0.89 -8.03
N GLU A 159 -19.40 0.76 -8.65
CA GLU A 159 -20.29 -0.37 -8.39
C GLU A 159 -19.60 -1.71 -8.70
N GLY A 160 -19.88 -2.72 -7.87
CA GLY A 160 -19.30 -4.05 -8.06
C GLY A 160 -17.87 -4.22 -7.55
N THR A 161 -17.34 -3.28 -6.79
CA THR A 161 -15.99 -3.43 -6.20
C THR A 161 -15.95 -4.59 -5.21
N SER A 162 -14.79 -5.26 -5.21
CA SER A 162 -14.50 -6.36 -4.30
C SER A 162 -13.15 -6.12 -3.61
N THR A 163 -13.17 -6.13 -2.30
CA THR A 163 -11.98 -6.00 -1.46
C THR A 163 -11.69 -7.36 -0.82
N VAL A 164 -10.50 -7.88 -1.06
CA VAL A 164 -10.01 -9.13 -0.46
C VAL A 164 -8.77 -8.82 0.35
N ILE A 165 -8.76 -9.20 1.62
CA ILE A 165 -7.64 -8.95 2.53
C ILE A 165 -7.26 -10.27 3.19
N ASN A 166 -6.05 -10.74 2.92
CA ASN A 166 -5.49 -11.96 3.47
C ASN A 166 -4.29 -11.60 4.35
N ILE A 167 -4.41 -11.80 5.65
CA ILE A 167 -3.32 -11.64 6.61
C ILE A 167 -3.03 -13.02 7.18
N THR A 168 -2.00 -13.67 6.66
CA THR A 168 -1.69 -15.07 6.96
C THR A 168 -0.40 -15.24 7.74
N GLY A 169 0.28 -14.14 8.03
CA GLY A 169 1.49 -14.05 8.83
C GLY A 169 1.82 -12.60 9.19
N GLY A 170 2.88 -12.39 9.94
CA GLY A 170 3.45 -11.07 10.22
C GLY A 170 2.75 -10.25 11.31
N THR A 171 3.20 -9.02 11.45
CA THR A 171 2.62 -8.01 12.35
C THR A 171 2.00 -6.88 11.53
N VAL A 172 0.75 -6.59 11.78
CA VAL A 172 0.00 -5.54 11.07
C VAL A 172 -0.53 -4.53 12.07
N ASN A 173 -0.17 -3.26 11.88
CA ASN A 173 -0.70 -2.12 12.61
C ASN A 173 -1.51 -1.25 11.63
N ALA A 174 -2.82 -1.32 11.71
CA ALA A 174 -3.73 -0.54 10.87
C ALA A 174 -4.35 0.60 11.69
N VAL A 175 -4.08 1.84 11.29
CA VAL A 175 -4.44 3.06 12.02
C VAL A 175 -5.35 3.94 11.18
N THR A 176 -6.53 4.25 11.70
CA THR A 176 -7.45 5.23 11.13
C THR A 176 -7.48 6.48 12.01
N ARG A 177 -7.15 7.65 11.44
CA ARG A 177 -7.06 8.95 12.15
C ARG A 177 -8.27 9.86 11.92
N GLY A 178 -9.27 9.43 11.18
CA GLY A 178 -10.43 10.25 10.82
C GLY A 178 -11.46 10.40 11.94
N LYS A 179 -12.23 11.48 11.89
CA LYS A 179 -13.39 11.72 12.78
C LYS A 179 -14.60 10.83 12.44
N GLU A 180 -14.60 10.22 11.27
CA GLU A 180 -15.68 9.38 10.79
C GLU A 180 -15.46 7.93 11.21
N SER A 181 -16.55 7.19 11.43
CA SER A 181 -16.52 5.77 11.81
C SER A 181 -16.13 4.89 10.62
N LYS A 182 -14.86 4.90 10.24
CA LYS A 182 -14.31 4.02 9.20
C LYS A 182 -13.57 2.85 9.82
N PRO A 183 -13.65 1.66 9.24
CA PRO A 183 -12.83 0.54 9.69
C PRO A 183 -11.35 0.78 9.33
N ALA A 184 -10.44 0.38 10.21
CA ALA A 184 -9.02 0.43 9.89
C ALA A 184 -8.64 -0.58 8.79
N ILE A 185 -9.31 -1.75 8.77
CA ILE A 185 -9.15 -2.79 7.75
C ILE A 185 -10.52 -3.06 7.15
N GLY A 186 -10.66 -2.92 5.82
CA GLY A 186 -11.93 -3.18 5.18
C GLY A 186 -12.24 -2.38 3.92
N THR A 187 -13.49 -2.06 3.73
CA THR A 187 -14.00 -1.26 2.62
C THR A 187 -15.07 -0.29 3.09
N VAL A 188 -15.19 0.84 2.40
CA VAL A 188 -16.29 1.77 2.64
C VAL A 188 -17.61 1.23 2.08
N LYS A 189 -17.56 0.64 0.88
CA LYS A 189 -18.69 0.00 0.19
C LYS A 189 -18.19 -1.23 -0.57
N GLY A 190 -19.12 -2.02 -1.11
CA GLY A 190 -18.82 -3.19 -1.93
C GLY A 190 -18.69 -4.48 -1.13
N ASN A 191 -18.20 -5.51 -1.80
CA ASN A 191 -17.98 -6.80 -1.18
C ASN A 191 -16.66 -6.81 -0.41
N LEU A 192 -16.66 -7.38 0.78
CA LEU A 192 -15.47 -7.53 1.60
C LEU A 192 -15.28 -9.00 1.98
N ASP A 193 -14.09 -9.51 1.73
CA ASP A 193 -13.62 -10.80 2.20
C ASP A 193 -12.32 -10.59 3.01
N VAL A 194 -12.31 -10.98 4.27
CA VAL A 194 -11.15 -10.84 5.15
C VAL A 194 -10.80 -12.19 5.75
N THR A 195 -9.59 -12.63 5.48
CA THR A 195 -9.00 -13.82 6.09
C THR A 195 -7.85 -13.42 6.99
N ILE A 196 -7.92 -13.79 8.27
CA ILE A 196 -6.82 -13.62 9.22
C ILE A 196 -6.51 -14.98 9.83
N ASN A 197 -5.32 -15.50 9.59
CA ASN A 197 -4.87 -16.77 10.15
C ASN A 197 -3.32 -16.77 10.31
N SER A 198 -2.74 -17.88 10.68
CA SER A 198 -1.30 -18.02 10.89
C SER A 198 -0.73 -19.12 10.01
N SER A 199 -1.15 -19.20 8.73
CA SER A 199 -0.74 -20.30 7.82
C SER A 199 0.68 -20.16 7.29
N THR A 200 1.22 -18.94 7.21
CA THR A 200 2.57 -18.66 6.71
C THR A 200 3.53 -18.18 7.81
N GLY A 201 3.01 -17.78 8.97
CA GLY A 201 3.82 -17.30 10.10
C GLY A 201 2.95 -16.90 11.28
N LYS A 202 3.58 -16.46 12.39
CA LYS A 202 2.83 -15.89 13.52
C LYS A 202 2.13 -14.62 13.04
N THR A 203 0.83 -14.52 13.26
CA THR A 203 0.02 -13.36 12.89
C THR A 203 -0.34 -12.52 14.10
N THR A 204 -0.09 -11.22 14.01
CA THR A 204 -0.54 -10.22 14.98
C THR A 204 -1.20 -9.07 14.22
N VAL A 205 -2.44 -8.75 14.54
CA VAL A 205 -3.17 -7.64 13.90
C VAL A 205 -3.66 -6.69 14.99
N ASN A 206 -3.19 -5.46 14.91
CA ASN A 206 -3.60 -4.36 15.77
C ASN A 206 -4.37 -3.32 14.94
N THR A 207 -5.55 -2.96 15.39
CA THR A 207 -6.34 -1.92 14.74
C THR A 207 -6.59 -0.78 15.71
N TYR A 208 -6.34 0.44 15.27
CA TYR A 208 -6.52 1.65 16.07
C TYR A 208 -7.40 2.64 15.32
N THR A 209 -8.35 3.23 16.04
CA THR A 209 -9.12 4.36 15.55
C THR A 209 -8.91 5.52 16.50
N THR A 210 -8.29 6.58 16.01
CA THR A 210 -8.07 7.80 16.82
C THR A 210 -9.09 8.86 16.36
N GLY A 211 -10.04 9.19 17.22
CA GLY A 211 -11.12 10.15 16.93
C GLY A 211 -10.71 11.64 16.92
N SER A 212 -9.41 11.93 16.96
CA SER A 212 -8.88 13.30 16.91
C SER A 212 -7.77 13.39 15.90
N ASP A 213 -7.81 14.44 15.08
CA ASP A 213 -6.69 14.82 14.24
C ASP A 213 -5.47 15.10 15.13
N PRO A 214 -4.34 14.38 14.97
CA PRO A 214 -3.15 14.62 15.78
C PRO A 214 -2.47 15.96 15.46
N LEU A 215 -2.99 16.76 14.52
CA LEU A 215 -2.49 18.07 14.12
C LEU A 215 -3.39 19.23 14.56
N SER A 216 -4.42 18.99 15.38
CA SER A 216 -5.27 20.04 15.97
C SER A 216 -4.89 20.36 17.42
#